data_f7225d00ed9602157d958e70c7b7b735
#
_entry.id   f7225d00ed9602157d958e70c7b7b735
#
_cell.length_a   1.000
_cell.length_b   1.000
_cell.length_c   1.000
_cell.angle_alpha   90.00
_cell.angle_beta   90.00
_cell.angle_gamma   90.00
#
_symmetry.space_group_name_H-M   'P 1'
#
loop_
_entity.id
_entity.type
_entity.pdbx_description
1 polymer ?
#
loop_
_entity_poly.entity_id
_entity_poly.type
_entity_poly.pdbx_seq_one_letter_code
_entity_poly.pdbx_strand_id
1 'polypeptide(L)'
;MRGLLIVSAPAQGLQPPEVFDPGRAWRLHPQVAVRPESFGALLYHFGTRKLSFLKDRTILAVVQSLADYPDASAACRAAGVEDARLGPYLHALGVLASSNMLVLSEPAEERRP
;
A
#
# COMPACT_ATOMS: atom_id res chain seq x y z
N MET A 1 -13.86 6.53 -12.58
CA MET A 1 -13.81 6.36 -12.10
C MET A 1 -13.93 6.57 -11.45
N ARG A 2 -14.06 6.53 -11.24
CA ARG A 2 -14.18 6.68 -10.63
C ARG A 2 -13.91 6.36 -9.67
N GLY A 3 -13.81 6.19 -9.12
CA GLY A 3 -13.63 5.83 -7.89
C GLY A 3 -12.30 5.63 -7.45
N LEU A 4 -11.81 6.46 -6.71
CA LEU A 4 -10.54 6.26 -6.07
C LEU A 4 -10.72 5.23 -4.99
N LEU A 5 -9.78 4.33 -4.89
CA LEU A 5 -9.79 3.32 -3.83
C LEU A 5 -9.25 3.87 -2.52
N ILE A 6 -8.51 4.94 -2.57
CA ILE A 6 -7.96 5.55 -1.37
C ILE A 6 -7.99 7.07 -1.52
N VAL A 7 -7.91 7.73 -0.39
CA VAL A 7 -7.73 9.17 -0.34
C VAL A 7 -6.61 9.44 0.64
N SER A 8 -5.57 10.14 0.19
CA SER A 8 -4.43 10.47 1.02
C SER A 8 -4.14 11.94 0.95
N ALA A 9 -3.67 12.48 2.06
CA ALA A 9 -3.18 13.84 2.05
C ALA A 9 -1.90 13.91 1.22
N PRO A 10 -1.64 15.04 0.57
CA PRO A 10 -0.41 15.16 -0.20
C PRO A 10 0.79 15.02 0.70
N ALA A 11 1.82 14.38 0.19
CA ALA A 11 3.07 14.26 0.92
C ALA A 11 3.71 15.60 1.01
N GLN A 12 4.35 15.86 2.11
CA GLN A 12 5.00 17.14 2.31
C GLN A 12 6.48 17.10 2.05
N GLY A 13 6.96 16.08 1.42
CA GLY A 13 8.30 16.13 0.91
C GLY A 13 9.41 16.10 1.92
N LEU A 14 9.23 15.46 3.02
CA LEU A 14 10.35 15.31 3.92
C LEU A 14 11.40 14.43 3.29
N GLN A 15 10.97 13.42 2.61
CA GLN A 15 11.85 12.53 1.90
C GLN A 15 11.17 12.10 0.65
N PRO A 16 11.91 11.93 -0.43
CA PRO A 16 11.28 11.43 -1.65
C PRO A 16 10.74 10.04 -1.41
N PRO A 17 9.52 9.77 -1.82
CA PRO A 17 8.99 8.42 -1.71
C PRO A 17 9.65 7.53 -2.75
N GLU A 18 9.64 6.24 -2.47
CA GLU A 18 10.10 5.28 -3.46
C GLU A 18 9.15 5.26 -4.62
N VAL A 19 9.70 5.06 -5.80
CA VAL A 19 8.86 4.90 -6.99
C VAL A 19 8.20 3.53 -6.89
N PHE A 20 6.88 3.51 -7.03
CA PHE A 20 6.15 2.26 -6.90
C PHE A 20 6.36 1.37 -8.11
N ASP A 21 6.82 0.17 -7.86
CA ASP A 21 7.04 -0.84 -8.88
C ASP A 21 6.24 -2.07 -8.47
N PRO A 22 5.19 -2.42 -9.20
CA PRO A 22 4.36 -3.57 -8.79
C PRO A 22 5.07 -4.91 -8.84
N GLY A 23 6.22 -4.97 -9.49
CA GLY A 23 7.01 -6.20 -9.53
C GLY A 23 7.96 -6.35 -8.38
N ARG A 24 7.92 -5.46 -7.41
CA ARG A 24 8.79 -5.53 -6.25
C ARG A 24 7.98 -5.81 -5.00
N ALA A 25 8.66 -6.19 -3.94
CA ALA A 25 8.00 -6.49 -2.68
C ALA A 25 7.82 -5.21 -1.87
N TRP A 26 6.63 -5.05 -1.32
CA TRP A 26 6.29 -3.86 -0.55
C TRP A 26 5.68 -4.26 0.78
N ARG A 27 5.65 -3.34 1.72
CA ARG A 27 5.00 -3.55 2.99
C ARG A 27 4.53 -2.22 3.55
N LEU A 28 3.65 -2.28 4.53
CA LEU A 28 3.26 -1.08 5.23
C LEU A 28 4.47 -0.51 5.95
N HIS A 29 4.58 0.81 5.92
CA HIS A 29 5.63 1.48 6.68
C HIS A 29 5.45 1.09 8.15
N PRO A 30 6.53 0.84 8.87
CA PRO A 30 6.41 0.39 10.26
C PRO A 30 5.74 1.41 11.19
N GLN A 31 5.65 2.66 10.78
CA GLN A 31 4.98 3.66 11.60
C GLN A 31 3.53 3.88 11.20
N VAL A 32 2.98 3.01 10.36
CA VAL A 32 1.59 3.13 9.94
C VAL A 32 0.73 2.21 10.78
N ALA A 33 -0.31 2.77 11.37
CA ALA A 33 -1.32 1.99 12.09
C ALA A 33 -2.52 1.81 11.17
N VAL A 34 -3.12 0.64 11.22
CA VAL A 34 -4.29 0.30 10.42
C VAL A 34 -5.48 0.20 11.34
N ARG A 35 -6.54 0.94 11.01
CA ARG A 35 -7.77 0.87 11.78
C ARG A 35 -8.89 0.42 10.86
N PRO A 36 -9.38 -0.80 11.00
CA PRO A 36 -10.45 -1.28 10.15
C PRO A 36 -11.74 -0.51 10.42
N GLU A 37 -12.47 -0.25 9.34
CA GLU A 37 -13.75 0.44 9.41
C GLU A 37 -14.74 -0.30 8.53
N SER A 38 -16.01 0.03 8.66
CA SER A 38 -17.01 -0.66 7.85
C SER A 38 -16.81 -0.41 6.36
N PHE A 39 -16.25 0.73 5.99
CA PHE A 39 -16.02 1.04 4.58
C PHE A 39 -14.69 0.50 4.06
N GLY A 40 -13.81 0.06 4.95
CA GLY A 40 -12.48 -0.38 4.57
C GLY A 40 -11.53 -0.17 5.71
N ALA A 41 -10.77 0.92 5.69
CA ALA A 41 -9.83 1.17 6.78
C ALA A 41 -9.30 2.59 6.74
N LEU A 42 -8.75 2.99 7.86
CA LEU A 42 -8.03 4.22 7.99
C LEU A 42 -6.57 3.86 8.27
N LEU A 43 -5.66 4.45 7.54
CA LEU A 43 -4.23 4.31 7.80
C LEU A 43 -3.72 5.62 8.39
N TYR A 44 -2.94 5.52 9.45
CA TYR A 44 -2.35 6.69 10.06
C TYR A 44 -0.85 6.49 10.16
N HIS A 45 -0.09 7.44 9.63
CA HIS A 45 1.37 7.37 9.66
C HIS A 45 1.86 8.26 10.80
N PHE A 46 2.41 7.65 11.83
CA PHE A 46 2.84 8.41 12.99
C PHE A 46 4.00 9.35 12.68
N GLY A 47 4.83 8.99 11.75
CA GLY A 47 5.98 9.82 11.41
C GLY A 47 5.61 11.07 10.66
N THR A 48 4.75 10.94 9.64
CA THR A 48 4.37 12.07 8.82
C THR A 48 3.08 12.74 9.27
N ARG A 49 2.32 12.07 10.13
CA ARG A 49 1.02 12.54 10.59
C ARG A 49 -0.01 12.56 9.49
N LYS A 50 0.20 11.78 8.43
CA LYS A 50 -0.75 11.73 7.32
C LYS A 50 -1.75 10.63 7.52
N LEU A 51 -2.91 10.81 6.92
CA LEU A 51 -3.98 9.83 6.95
C LEU A 51 -4.29 9.39 5.54
N SER A 52 -4.67 8.14 5.40
CA SER A 52 -5.18 7.63 4.13
C SER A 52 -6.40 6.79 4.43
N PHE A 53 -7.42 6.90 3.60
CA PHE A 53 -8.62 6.09 3.75
C PHE A 53 -8.61 5.04 2.66
N LEU A 54 -8.71 3.78 3.07
CA LEU A 54 -8.88 2.68 2.13
C LEU A 54 -10.38 2.46 2.01
N LYS A 55 -10.92 2.66 0.81
CA LYS A 55 -12.36 2.67 0.64
C LYS A 55 -12.95 1.36 0.18
N ASP A 56 -12.26 0.29 0.44
CA ASP A 56 -12.65 -1.00 -0.07
C ASP A 56 -11.97 -2.04 0.79
N ARG A 57 -12.68 -3.09 1.14
CA ARG A 57 -12.08 -4.13 1.97
C ARG A 57 -11.05 -4.94 1.22
N THR A 58 -11.17 -5.02 -0.09
CA THR A 58 -10.18 -5.75 -0.88
C THR A 58 -8.83 -5.05 -0.83
N ILE A 59 -8.82 -3.72 -0.98
CA ILE A 59 -7.53 -3.02 -0.91
C ILE A 59 -6.95 -3.13 0.50
N LEU A 60 -7.79 -3.18 1.52
CA LEU A 60 -7.30 -3.40 2.87
C LEU A 60 -6.63 -4.77 2.97
N ALA A 61 -7.26 -5.81 2.42
CA ALA A 61 -6.68 -7.14 2.45
C ALA A 61 -5.34 -7.18 1.73
N VAL A 62 -5.26 -6.48 0.59
CA VAL A 62 -4.00 -6.42 -0.14
C VAL A 62 -2.93 -5.77 0.71
N VAL A 63 -3.24 -4.61 1.30
CA VAL A 63 -2.26 -3.86 2.06
C VAL A 63 -1.77 -4.65 3.27
N GLN A 64 -2.67 -5.34 3.94
CA GLN A 64 -2.30 -6.08 5.13
C GLN A 64 -1.47 -7.32 4.82
N SER A 65 -1.55 -7.82 3.60
CA SER A 65 -0.83 -9.03 3.24
C SER A 65 0.35 -8.78 2.32
N LEU A 66 0.63 -7.52 1.99
CA LEU A 66 1.69 -7.21 1.02
C LEU A 66 3.02 -7.86 1.37
N ALA A 67 3.38 -7.84 2.64
CA ALA A 67 4.69 -8.35 3.04
C ALA A 67 4.83 -9.85 2.87
N ASP A 68 3.72 -10.54 2.69
CA ASP A 68 3.73 -11.99 2.56
C ASP A 68 3.95 -12.47 1.13
N TYR A 69 4.02 -11.57 0.17
CA TYR A 69 4.10 -11.93 -1.24
C TYR A 69 5.34 -11.35 -1.89
N PRO A 70 5.83 -11.99 -2.94
CA PRO A 70 7.07 -11.53 -3.58
C PRO A 70 6.92 -10.19 -4.29
N ASP A 71 5.70 -9.83 -4.68
CA ASP A 71 5.49 -8.52 -5.28
C ASP A 71 4.05 -8.09 -5.08
N ALA A 72 3.79 -6.82 -5.38
CA ALA A 72 2.48 -6.24 -5.15
C ALA A 72 1.42 -6.88 -6.02
N SER A 73 1.76 -7.25 -7.25
CA SER A 73 0.80 -7.89 -8.14
C SER A 73 0.33 -9.22 -7.56
N ALA A 74 1.26 -10.00 -7.01
CA ALA A 74 0.90 -11.29 -6.41
C ALA A 74 -0.02 -11.08 -5.23
N ALA A 75 0.22 -10.06 -4.43
CA ALA A 75 -0.65 -9.78 -3.28
C ALA A 75 -2.06 -9.44 -3.73
N CYS A 76 -2.18 -8.66 -4.80
CA CYS A 76 -3.50 -8.32 -5.34
C CYS A 76 -4.23 -9.56 -5.82
N ARG A 77 -3.54 -10.42 -6.55
CA ARG A 77 -4.18 -11.63 -7.06
C ARG A 77 -4.60 -12.56 -5.92
N ALA A 78 -3.78 -12.64 -4.90
CA ALA A 78 -4.12 -13.48 -3.75
C ALA A 78 -5.35 -12.96 -3.02
N ALA A 79 -5.60 -11.66 -3.08
CA ALA A 79 -6.79 -11.08 -2.46
C ALA A 79 -8.02 -11.19 -3.34
N GLY A 80 -7.90 -11.80 -4.51
CA GLY A 80 -9.05 -12.00 -5.38
C GLY A 80 -9.21 -10.96 -6.46
N VAL A 81 -8.23 -10.10 -6.67
CA VAL A 81 -8.32 -9.07 -7.70
C VAL A 81 -8.06 -9.72 -9.05
N GLU A 82 -9.02 -9.62 -9.95
CA GLU A 82 -8.88 -10.17 -11.29
C GLU A 82 -7.96 -9.30 -12.11
N ASP A 83 -7.33 -9.91 -13.10
CA ASP A 83 -6.39 -9.18 -13.94
C ASP A 83 -7.01 -7.94 -14.56
N ALA A 84 -8.28 -8.01 -14.94
CA ALA A 84 -8.95 -6.86 -15.54
C ALA A 84 -9.08 -5.69 -14.57
N ARG A 85 -8.98 -5.96 -13.26
CA ARG A 85 -9.12 -4.91 -12.26
C ARG A 85 -7.82 -4.59 -11.57
N LEU A 86 -6.74 -5.22 -12.01
CA LEU A 86 -5.47 -5.06 -11.35
C LEU A 86 -4.96 -3.62 -11.43
N GLY A 87 -5.16 -2.96 -12.57
CA GLY A 87 -4.65 -1.62 -12.77
C GLY A 87 -5.08 -0.63 -11.69
N PRO A 88 -6.38 -0.52 -11.40
CA PRO A 88 -6.81 0.41 -10.34
C PRO A 88 -6.23 0.08 -8.98
N TYR A 89 -6.07 -1.21 -8.66
CA TYR A 89 -5.50 -1.58 -7.38
C TYR A 89 -4.02 -1.24 -7.32
N LEU A 90 -3.30 -1.49 -8.41
CA LEU A 90 -1.89 -1.11 -8.44
C LEU A 90 -1.72 0.41 -8.37
N HIS A 91 -2.63 1.14 -9.02
CA HIS A 91 -2.59 2.58 -8.92
C HIS A 91 -2.80 3.04 -7.47
N ALA A 92 -3.74 2.43 -6.79
CA ALA A 92 -4.01 2.78 -5.40
C ALA A 92 -2.77 2.51 -4.53
N LEU A 93 -2.11 1.39 -4.76
CA LEU A 93 -0.90 1.09 -4.01
C LEU A 93 0.19 2.11 -4.32
N GLY A 94 0.27 2.56 -5.56
CA GLY A 94 1.22 3.60 -5.92
C GLY A 94 0.96 4.90 -5.19
N VAL A 95 -0.31 5.27 -5.02
CA VAL A 95 -0.65 6.46 -4.26
C VAL A 95 -0.20 6.30 -2.81
N LEU A 96 -0.41 5.11 -2.24
CA LEU A 96 0.03 4.87 -0.87
C LEU A 96 1.55 4.94 -0.75
N ALA A 97 2.27 4.43 -1.76
CA ALA A 97 3.72 4.52 -1.75
C ALA A 97 4.17 5.97 -1.82
N SER A 98 3.49 6.78 -2.62
CA SER A 98 3.87 8.18 -2.75
C SER A 98 3.59 8.96 -1.47
N SER A 99 2.74 8.45 -0.60
CA SER A 99 2.46 9.07 0.69
C SER A 99 3.28 8.44 1.80
N ASN A 100 4.21 7.58 1.45
CA ASN A 100 5.07 6.87 2.41
C ASN A 100 4.29 5.94 3.33
N MET A 101 3.09 5.55 2.94
CA MET A 101 2.36 4.54 3.69
C MET A 101 2.91 3.15 3.41
N LEU A 102 3.50 2.97 2.22
CA LEU A 102 4.15 1.72 1.84
C LEU A 102 5.61 1.99 1.58
N VAL A 103 6.44 1.03 1.92
CA VAL A 103 7.86 1.09 1.64
C VAL A 103 8.29 -0.24 1.06
N LEU A 104 9.42 -0.24 0.41
CA LEU A 104 9.97 -1.47 -0.14
C LEU A 104 10.27 -2.43 0.99
N SER A 105 9.90 -3.67 0.78
CA SER A 105 10.20 -4.72 1.72
C SER A 105 11.59 -5.22 1.40
N GLU A 106 12.45 -5.25 2.41
CA GLU A 106 13.80 -5.66 2.14
C GLU A 106 13.88 -7.14 1.96
N PRO A 107 14.48 -7.60 0.87
CA PRO A 107 14.65 -9.03 0.69
C PRO A 107 15.52 -9.61 1.79
N ALA A 108 15.23 -10.83 2.17
CA ALA A 108 15.99 -11.47 3.23
C ALA A 108 17.46 -11.55 2.89
N GLU A 109 17.78 -11.76 1.64
CA GLU A 109 19.18 -11.91 1.30
C GLU A 109 19.96 -10.65 1.49
N GLU A 110 19.32 -9.53 1.52
CA GLU A 110 20.04 -8.31 1.74
C GLU A 110 20.45 -8.16 3.17
N ARG A 111 19.81 -8.93 4.01
CA ARG A 111 20.18 -8.86 5.35
C ARG A 111 21.05 -9.94 5.71
N ARG A 112 21.54 -10.70 4.83
CA ARG A 112 22.20 -11.76 5.12
C ARG A 112 23.42 -11.39 5.33
N PRO A 113 24.01 -11.71 6.14
CA PRO A 113 25.39 -11.40 6.44
C PRO A 113 26.31 -11.91 5.40
#